data_66d97eb1d70a84c914f3cbdc997dddd6
#
_entry.id   66d97eb1d70a84c914f3cbdc997dddd6
#
_cell.length_a   1.000
_cell.length_b   1.000
_cell.length_c   1.000
_cell.angle_alpha   90.00
_cell.angle_beta   90.00
_cell.angle_gamma   90.00
#
_symmetry.space_group_name_H-M   'P 1'
#
loop_
_entity.id
_entity.type
_entity.pdbx_description
1 polymer ?
#
loop_
_entity_poly.entity_id
_entity_poly.type
_entity_poly.pdbx_seq_one_letter_code
_entity_poly.pdbx_strand_id
1 'polypeptide(L)'
;MANIILGFPNRTDTSTLSGGSWTGLANLKIRDTYSLARTTDATLASTQFDIDLGTSDYNIHALSLHSHNLSSNATWRITVGTSAGASDVFDSGFISVWSVTFDSDLNQFEQGAYWPDVTNDANVRSHFSIISTFSNAAMANQYIRVEINDTTNTDGYIEIGRLGVWSGFQPSKNAVWGINHGWDDQSDTNFSISGELNYEKRKAKRTANMSFDFLTDSEANTMYELVRRSGTTGEVMYIPDPADMAYSQRYGFRGRLRRLGALEKTSIDVNTQEIQAEELI
;
A
#
# COMPACT_ATOMS: atom_id res chain seq x y z
N MET A 1 -12.63 -11.43 -7.83
CA MET A 1 -11.46 -11.49 -6.93
C MET A 1 -10.24 -11.66 -7.81
N ALA A 2 -9.36 -10.69 -7.82
CA ALA A 2 -8.10 -10.78 -8.54
C ALA A 2 -7.04 -11.46 -7.65
N ASN A 3 -5.93 -11.91 -8.27
CA ASN A 3 -4.88 -12.58 -7.51
C ASN A 3 -4.05 -11.57 -6.70
N ILE A 4 -3.56 -12.01 -5.54
CA ILE A 4 -2.70 -11.22 -4.64
C ILE A 4 -1.53 -10.61 -5.40
N ILE A 5 -1.16 -9.37 -5.04
CA ILE A 5 0.07 -8.75 -5.50
C ILE A 5 1.04 -8.59 -4.32
N LEU A 6 2.27 -9.07 -4.52
CA LEU A 6 3.40 -8.77 -3.65
C LEU A 6 4.30 -7.76 -4.37
N GLY A 7 4.18 -6.49 -3.97
CA GLY A 7 4.94 -5.39 -4.56
C GLY A 7 6.38 -5.37 -4.04
N PHE A 8 7.35 -5.58 -4.94
CA PHE A 8 8.78 -5.45 -4.68
C PHE A 8 9.55 -5.41 -6.01
N PRO A 9 10.57 -4.58 -6.16
CA PRO A 9 11.00 -3.52 -5.24
C PRO A 9 10.14 -2.25 -5.38
N ASN A 10 10.30 -1.33 -4.41
CA ASN A 10 9.77 0.03 -4.52
C ASN A 10 10.67 0.84 -5.48
N ARG A 11 10.12 1.26 -6.61
CA ARG A 11 10.85 2.00 -7.64
C ARG A 11 10.99 3.49 -7.32
N THR A 12 10.24 3.99 -6.34
CA THR A 12 10.39 5.37 -5.88
C THR A 12 11.81 5.68 -5.42
N ASP A 13 12.50 4.71 -4.81
CA ASP A 13 13.84 4.90 -4.24
C ASP A 13 14.88 5.35 -5.27
N THR A 14 14.72 4.91 -6.52
CA THR A 14 15.62 5.23 -7.64
C THR A 14 15.06 6.28 -8.61
N SER A 15 13.78 6.67 -8.46
CA SER A 15 13.10 7.62 -9.35
C SER A 15 13.55 9.07 -9.12
N THR A 16 13.22 9.95 -10.05
CA THR A 16 13.31 11.40 -9.88
C THR A 16 11.92 11.97 -9.67
N LEU A 17 11.74 12.76 -8.61
CA LEU A 17 10.48 13.40 -8.28
C LEU A 17 10.57 14.90 -8.58
N SER A 18 9.53 15.45 -9.24
CA SER A 18 9.48 16.86 -9.60
C SER A 18 8.04 17.38 -9.68
N GLY A 19 7.86 18.69 -9.75
CA GLY A 19 6.53 19.32 -9.91
C GLY A 19 5.89 19.75 -8.59
N GLY A 20 4.77 20.48 -8.72
CA GLY A 20 4.02 21.04 -7.60
C GLY A 20 4.77 22.08 -6.77
N SER A 21 4.20 22.39 -5.62
CA SER A 21 4.80 23.32 -4.65
C SER A 21 5.10 22.60 -3.34
N TRP A 22 6.01 21.63 -3.40
CA TRP A 22 6.37 20.77 -2.29
C TRP A 22 7.66 21.23 -1.60
N THR A 23 7.63 21.26 -0.28
CA THR A 23 8.83 21.32 0.56
C THR A 23 9.22 19.89 0.93
N GLY A 24 10.45 19.49 0.61
CA GLY A 24 10.94 18.16 0.93
C GLY A 24 10.35 17.04 0.07
N LEU A 25 10.00 17.26 -1.20
CA LEU A 25 9.46 16.24 -2.10
C LEU A 25 10.35 14.97 -2.14
N ALA A 26 11.67 15.13 -2.04
CA ALA A 26 12.61 14.01 -1.99
C ALA A 26 12.43 13.13 -0.74
N ASN A 27 11.78 13.60 0.32
CA ASN A 27 11.50 12.80 1.52
C ASN A 27 10.58 11.62 1.22
N LEU A 28 9.72 11.72 0.18
CA LEU A 28 8.87 10.62 -0.27
C LEU A 28 9.66 9.36 -0.66
N LYS A 29 10.96 9.49 -0.92
CA LYS A 29 11.89 8.39 -1.23
C LYS A 29 12.50 7.76 0.02
N ILE A 30 12.40 8.43 1.16
CA ILE A 30 12.97 7.95 2.42
C ILE A 30 12.01 6.93 3.02
N ARG A 31 12.55 5.79 3.45
CA ARG A 31 11.75 4.71 4.03
C ARG A 31 11.10 5.09 5.37
N ASP A 32 11.72 6.04 6.08
CA ASP A 32 11.21 6.59 7.31
C ASP A 32 10.00 7.49 7.03
N THR A 33 8.85 7.18 7.61
CA THR A 33 7.59 7.91 7.47
C THR A 33 7.53 9.21 8.28
N TYR A 34 8.53 9.49 9.12
CA TYR A 34 8.63 10.74 9.88
C TYR A 34 9.16 11.90 9.04
N SER A 35 9.88 11.62 7.97
CA SER A 35 10.40 12.62 7.04
C SER A 35 9.31 12.99 6.03
N LEU A 36 8.46 13.95 6.40
CA LEU A 36 7.30 14.34 5.59
C LEU A 36 7.70 15.25 4.40
N ALA A 37 7.01 15.08 3.30
CA ALA A 37 6.89 16.05 2.22
C ALA A 37 5.62 16.86 2.44
N ARG A 38 5.67 18.20 2.37
CA ARG A 38 4.54 19.10 2.62
C ARG A 38 4.34 20.06 1.47
N THR A 39 3.08 20.26 1.05
CA THR A 39 2.73 21.30 0.07
C THR A 39 2.59 22.66 0.73
N THR A 40 2.69 23.71 -0.07
CA THR A 40 2.42 25.09 0.39
C THR A 40 0.95 25.36 0.65
N ASP A 41 0.07 24.72 -0.12
CA ASP A 41 -1.38 24.81 -0.04
C ASP A 41 -2.02 23.52 -0.57
N ALA A 42 -3.35 23.42 -0.49
CA ALA A 42 -4.12 22.26 -0.94
C ALA A 42 -4.69 22.40 -2.37
N THR A 43 -4.20 23.36 -3.17
CA THR A 43 -4.66 23.53 -4.57
C THR A 43 -4.05 22.43 -5.46
N LEU A 44 -4.78 22.04 -6.49
CA LEU A 44 -4.35 20.97 -7.41
C LEU A 44 -2.99 21.28 -8.07
N ALA A 45 -2.72 22.56 -8.36
CA ALA A 45 -1.43 22.98 -8.94
C ALA A 45 -0.26 22.75 -7.99
N SER A 46 -0.47 22.88 -6.68
CA SER A 46 0.55 22.71 -5.66
C SER A 46 0.75 21.24 -5.27
N THR A 47 -0.31 20.42 -5.35
CA THR A 47 -0.31 19.04 -4.87
C THR A 47 0.14 18.01 -5.90
N GLN A 48 0.17 18.38 -7.20
CA GLN A 48 0.62 17.48 -8.26
C GLN A 48 2.14 17.24 -8.19
N PHE A 49 2.58 16.06 -8.62
CA PHE A 49 3.99 15.76 -8.83
C PHE A 49 4.19 14.68 -9.88
N ASP A 50 5.34 14.74 -10.54
CA ASP A 50 5.76 13.80 -11.56
C ASP A 50 6.83 12.86 -11.01
N ILE A 51 6.76 11.62 -11.42
CA ILE A 51 7.69 10.53 -11.09
C ILE A 51 8.35 10.09 -12.39
N ASP A 52 9.65 10.27 -12.52
CA ASP A 52 10.44 9.75 -13.61
C ASP A 52 11.23 8.53 -13.12
N LEU A 53 10.91 7.37 -13.66
CA LEU A 53 11.55 6.10 -13.31
C LEU A 53 12.91 5.90 -14.01
N GLY A 54 13.28 6.80 -14.93
CA GLY A 54 14.53 6.74 -15.70
C GLY A 54 14.52 5.70 -16.82
N THR A 55 13.58 4.76 -16.85
CA THR A 55 13.41 3.74 -17.88
C THR A 55 11.96 3.27 -17.95
N SER A 56 11.54 2.81 -19.11
CA SER A 56 10.24 2.17 -19.34
C SER A 56 10.23 0.65 -19.08
N ASP A 57 11.36 0.07 -18.64
CA ASP A 57 11.48 -1.39 -18.52
C ASP A 57 10.86 -1.96 -17.24
N TYR A 58 10.38 -1.10 -16.33
CA TYR A 58 9.77 -1.54 -15.09
C TYR A 58 8.29 -1.83 -15.26
N ASN A 59 7.91 -3.04 -14.88
CA ASN A 59 6.51 -3.42 -14.75
C ASN A 59 5.96 -2.91 -13.41
N ILE A 60 5.13 -1.88 -13.43
CA ILE A 60 4.50 -1.31 -12.25
C ILE A 60 3.08 -1.89 -12.07
N HIS A 61 2.80 -2.40 -10.90
CA HIS A 61 1.52 -3.02 -10.55
C HIS A 61 0.64 -2.10 -9.70
N ALA A 62 1.23 -1.28 -8.84
CA ALA A 62 0.49 -0.44 -7.93
C ALA A 62 1.25 0.83 -7.53
N LEU A 63 0.49 1.86 -7.17
CA LEU A 63 0.94 3.01 -6.42
C LEU A 63 0.35 2.99 -5.01
N SER A 64 1.10 3.55 -4.05
CA SER A 64 0.61 3.73 -2.69
C SER A 64 1.18 4.99 -2.06
N LEU A 65 0.37 5.63 -1.20
CA LEU A 65 0.79 6.73 -0.34
C LEU A 65 0.62 6.30 1.11
N HIS A 66 1.61 6.61 1.93
CA HIS A 66 1.62 6.21 3.34
C HIS A 66 1.89 7.41 4.24
N SER A 67 1.30 7.41 5.43
CA SER A 67 1.45 8.47 6.44
C SER A 67 1.08 9.84 5.87
N HIS A 68 -0.21 10.07 5.64
CA HIS A 68 -0.74 11.29 5.02
C HIS A 68 -1.87 11.90 5.85
N ASN A 69 -2.15 13.19 5.62
CA ASN A 69 -3.24 13.96 6.28
C ASN A 69 -4.47 14.19 5.37
N LEU A 70 -4.65 13.38 4.32
CA LEU A 70 -5.76 13.56 3.37
C LEU A 70 -7.11 13.41 4.07
N SER A 71 -8.05 14.30 3.72
CA SER A 71 -9.41 14.30 4.25
C SER A 71 -10.25 13.13 3.68
N SER A 72 -11.42 12.88 4.28
CA SER A 72 -12.35 11.84 3.78
C SER A 72 -12.88 12.13 2.37
N ASN A 73 -12.91 13.40 1.96
CA ASN A 73 -13.38 13.83 0.65
C ASN A 73 -12.25 13.93 -0.39
N ALA A 74 -11.03 13.62 -0.01
CA ALA A 74 -9.89 13.68 -0.91
C ALA A 74 -10.08 12.73 -2.11
N THR A 75 -9.71 13.23 -3.28
CA THR A 75 -9.60 12.43 -4.49
C THR A 75 -8.19 12.52 -5.05
N TRP A 76 -7.76 11.50 -5.74
CA TRP A 76 -6.50 11.52 -6.45
C TRP A 76 -6.65 10.99 -7.87
N ARG A 77 -5.75 11.38 -8.75
CA ARG A 77 -5.69 10.94 -10.14
C ARG A 77 -4.26 10.51 -10.44
N ILE A 78 -4.14 9.38 -11.10
CA ILE A 78 -2.86 8.84 -11.54
C ILE A 78 -2.90 8.78 -13.06
N THR A 79 -1.94 9.42 -13.70
CA THR A 79 -1.75 9.34 -15.13
C THR A 79 -0.39 8.73 -15.45
N VAL A 80 -0.34 7.94 -16.50
CA VAL A 80 0.89 7.32 -17.01
C VAL A 80 1.05 7.70 -18.47
N GLY A 81 2.24 8.11 -18.83
CA GLY A 81 2.50 8.60 -20.18
C GLY A 81 3.90 8.31 -20.70
N THR A 82 4.07 8.57 -22.00
CA THR A 82 5.35 8.43 -22.71
C THR A 82 6.28 9.63 -22.48
N SER A 83 5.75 10.73 -21.94
CA SER A 83 6.51 11.92 -21.56
C SER A 83 6.00 12.48 -20.23
N ALA A 84 6.81 13.32 -19.57
CA ALA A 84 6.45 13.92 -18.29
C ALA A 84 5.12 14.68 -18.41
N GLY A 85 4.16 14.36 -17.54
CA GLY A 85 2.83 14.97 -17.51
C GLY A 85 1.86 14.49 -18.57
N ALA A 86 2.23 13.58 -19.45
CA ALA A 86 1.30 12.99 -20.42
C ALA A 86 0.38 11.96 -19.75
N SER A 87 -0.79 11.75 -20.37
CA SER A 87 -1.81 10.77 -19.94
C SER A 87 -2.23 9.85 -21.10
N ASP A 88 -1.31 9.64 -22.04
CA ASP A 88 -1.55 8.92 -23.29
C ASP A 88 -1.61 7.40 -23.13
N VAL A 89 -1.14 6.86 -22.01
CA VAL A 89 -1.12 5.43 -21.75
C VAL A 89 -2.21 5.02 -20.76
N PHE A 90 -2.32 5.74 -19.65
CA PHE A 90 -3.32 5.46 -18.62
C PHE A 90 -3.77 6.73 -17.92
N ASP A 91 -5.05 6.78 -17.59
CA ASP A 91 -5.66 7.83 -16.79
C ASP A 91 -6.74 7.19 -15.89
N SER A 92 -6.51 7.25 -14.58
CA SER A 92 -7.49 6.73 -13.61
C SER A 92 -8.75 7.59 -13.50
N GLY A 93 -8.74 8.84 -14.02
CA GLY A 93 -9.65 9.89 -13.57
C GLY A 93 -9.47 10.20 -12.09
N PHE A 94 -10.25 11.14 -11.55
CA PHE A 94 -10.27 11.39 -10.12
C PHE A 94 -11.05 10.28 -9.39
N ILE A 95 -10.38 9.52 -8.57
CA ILE A 95 -10.94 8.46 -7.73
C ILE A 95 -10.84 8.84 -6.27
N SER A 96 -11.80 8.40 -5.43
CA SER A 96 -11.75 8.64 -4.00
C SER A 96 -10.50 7.99 -3.40
N VAL A 97 -9.82 8.73 -2.55
CA VAL A 97 -8.68 8.25 -1.76
C VAL A 97 -9.13 7.19 -0.75
N TRP A 98 -10.32 7.38 -0.20
CA TRP A 98 -10.88 6.50 0.81
C TRP A 98 -11.96 5.61 0.21
N SER A 99 -11.80 4.31 0.36
CA SER A 99 -12.87 3.36 0.04
C SER A 99 -13.77 3.18 1.25
N VAL A 100 -15.07 3.28 1.03
CA VAL A 100 -16.07 3.03 2.07
C VAL A 100 -16.11 1.53 2.35
N THR A 101 -15.75 1.13 3.57
CA THR A 101 -15.78 -0.27 3.98
C THR A 101 -17.18 -0.69 4.47
N PHE A 102 -17.89 0.23 5.10
CA PHE A 102 -19.27 0.06 5.53
C PHE A 102 -20.02 1.32 5.14
N ASP A 103 -20.95 1.20 4.21
CA ASP A 103 -21.80 2.30 3.79
C ASP A 103 -22.93 2.46 4.82
N SER A 104 -22.93 3.62 5.52
CA SER A 104 -23.96 3.92 6.51
C SER A 104 -25.36 4.00 5.90
N ASP A 105 -25.46 4.36 4.61
CA ASP A 105 -26.74 4.51 3.91
C ASP A 105 -27.36 3.14 3.53
N LEU A 106 -26.55 2.09 3.47
CA LEU A 106 -26.99 0.72 3.21
C LEU A 106 -27.31 -0.09 4.48
N ASN A 107 -26.98 0.45 5.66
CA ASN A 107 -27.23 -0.20 6.93
C ASN A 107 -28.70 -0.06 7.33
N GLN A 108 -29.44 -1.17 7.26
CA GLN A 108 -30.79 -1.24 7.79
C GLN A 108 -30.78 -1.31 9.32
N PHE A 109 -31.80 -0.75 9.96
CA PHE A 109 -32.01 -0.88 11.38
C PHE A 109 -31.99 -2.36 11.81
N GLU A 110 -31.18 -2.72 12.81
CA GLU A 110 -30.90 -4.08 13.31
C GLU A 110 -29.98 -4.97 12.45
N GLN A 111 -29.45 -4.50 11.31
CA GLN A 111 -28.44 -5.24 10.56
C GLN A 111 -27.03 -4.76 10.88
N GLY A 112 -26.54 -5.09 12.09
CA GLY A 112 -25.10 -5.19 12.34
C GLY A 112 -24.24 -3.93 12.15
N ALA A 113 -24.81 -2.74 11.99
CA ALA A 113 -24.08 -1.48 11.94
C ALA A 113 -23.54 -1.12 13.34
N TYR A 114 -22.65 -1.96 13.85
CA TYR A 114 -22.04 -1.73 15.16
C TYR A 114 -21.00 -0.60 15.10
N TRP A 115 -20.43 -0.36 13.93
CA TRP A 115 -19.42 0.65 13.69
C TRP A 115 -19.86 1.54 12.52
N PRO A 116 -20.46 2.72 12.79
CA PRO A 116 -20.77 3.64 11.74
C PRO A 116 -19.46 4.18 11.14
N ASP A 117 -19.36 4.12 9.83
CA ASP A 117 -18.36 4.78 9.00
C ASP A 117 -16.90 4.67 9.50
N VAL A 118 -16.27 3.52 9.27
CA VAL A 118 -14.86 3.26 9.60
C VAL A 118 -13.91 4.24 8.89
N THR A 119 -14.35 4.88 7.81
CA THR A 119 -13.53 5.84 7.07
C THR A 119 -13.28 7.15 7.83
N ASN A 120 -14.17 7.50 8.78
CA ASN A 120 -14.08 8.73 9.54
C ASN A 120 -13.34 8.59 10.88
N ASP A 121 -12.94 7.40 11.28
CA ASP A 121 -12.17 7.21 12.50
C ASP A 121 -10.73 7.74 12.33
N ALA A 122 -10.40 8.83 13.03
CA ALA A 122 -9.06 9.43 13.04
C ALA A 122 -7.97 8.44 13.50
N ASN A 123 -8.32 7.45 14.33
CA ASN A 123 -7.39 6.41 14.76
C ASN A 123 -7.05 5.43 13.64
N VAL A 124 -7.97 5.24 12.73
CA VAL A 124 -7.81 4.35 11.59
C VAL A 124 -6.98 5.03 10.48
N ARG A 125 -7.11 6.34 10.29
CA ARG A 125 -6.37 7.12 9.28
C ARG A 125 -4.85 7.00 9.42
N SER A 126 -4.33 6.86 10.63
CA SER A 126 -2.88 6.75 10.87
C SER A 126 -2.24 5.46 10.35
N HIS A 127 -3.04 4.46 9.96
CA HIS A 127 -2.58 3.17 9.45
C HIS A 127 -2.87 2.96 7.96
N PHE A 128 -3.62 3.86 7.32
CA PHE A 128 -4.03 3.63 5.95
C PHE A 128 -2.97 4.02 4.94
N SER A 129 -2.74 3.05 4.07
CA SER A 129 -2.10 3.24 2.78
C SER A 129 -3.17 3.45 1.75
N ILE A 130 -3.09 4.53 0.99
CA ILE A 130 -3.86 4.65 -0.24
C ILE A 130 -3.17 3.78 -1.26
N ILE A 131 -3.92 2.89 -1.88
CA ILE A 131 -3.42 1.98 -2.89
C ILE A 131 -4.23 2.20 -4.16
N SER A 132 -3.58 2.36 -5.27
CA SER A 132 -4.20 2.24 -6.60
C SER A 132 -3.49 1.16 -7.37
N THR A 133 -4.24 0.25 -7.95
CA THR A 133 -3.74 -0.80 -8.81
C THR A 133 -4.05 -0.48 -10.26
N PHE A 134 -3.12 -0.80 -11.14
CA PHE A 134 -3.35 -0.70 -12.58
C PHE A 134 -4.07 -1.97 -13.03
N SER A 135 -5.39 -1.91 -13.17
CA SER A 135 -6.32 -2.94 -13.65
C SER A 135 -5.68 -4.24 -14.19
N ASN A 136 -5.28 -5.15 -13.30
CA ASN A 136 -4.81 -6.52 -13.58
C ASN A 136 -3.61 -6.69 -14.54
N ALA A 137 -3.01 -5.61 -15.04
CA ALA A 137 -1.84 -5.67 -15.91
C ALA A 137 -0.77 -4.72 -15.39
N ALA A 138 0.46 -5.21 -15.35
CA ALA A 138 1.61 -4.34 -15.09
C ALA A 138 1.76 -3.32 -16.22
N MET A 139 2.03 -2.05 -15.85
CA MET A 139 2.33 -1.01 -16.81
C MET A 139 3.84 -0.80 -16.92
N ALA A 140 4.33 -0.86 -18.13
CA ALA A 140 5.73 -0.58 -18.46
C ALA A 140 5.82 0.84 -19.06
N ASN A 141 6.07 1.85 -18.23
CA ASN A 141 6.25 3.23 -18.66
C ASN A 141 7.16 3.99 -17.72
N GLN A 142 7.80 5.03 -18.25
CA GLN A 142 8.78 5.83 -17.54
C GLN A 142 8.15 6.91 -16.67
N TYR A 143 7.10 7.57 -17.16
CA TYR A 143 6.55 8.77 -16.52
C TYR A 143 5.20 8.49 -15.88
N ILE A 144 5.07 8.85 -14.62
CA ILE A 144 3.83 8.76 -13.85
C ILE A 144 3.59 10.14 -13.24
N ARG A 145 2.37 10.65 -13.33
CA ARG A 145 1.94 11.84 -12.61
C ARG A 145 0.88 11.48 -11.58
N VAL A 146 1.00 12.05 -10.41
CA VAL A 146 0.01 11.98 -9.33
C VAL A 146 -0.55 13.38 -9.10
N GLU A 147 -1.86 13.50 -9.10
CA GLU A 147 -2.60 14.72 -8.79
C GLU A 147 -3.50 14.45 -7.59
N ILE A 148 -3.47 15.30 -6.58
CA ILE A 148 -4.28 15.13 -5.37
C ILE A 148 -5.18 16.35 -5.25
N ASN A 149 -6.49 16.11 -5.16
CA ASN A 149 -7.48 17.15 -4.96
C ASN A 149 -8.12 16.98 -3.57
N ASP A 150 -7.76 17.85 -2.66
CA ASP A 150 -8.25 17.87 -1.27
C ASP A 150 -8.36 19.34 -0.78
N THR A 151 -9.09 20.14 -1.53
CA THR A 151 -9.29 21.58 -1.24
C THR A 151 -10.08 21.82 0.05
N THR A 152 -10.73 20.78 0.57
CA THR A 152 -11.49 20.83 1.84
C THR A 152 -10.67 20.42 3.05
N ASN A 153 -9.38 20.15 2.88
CA ASN A 153 -8.49 19.81 3.96
C ASN A 153 -8.37 20.94 4.98
N THR A 154 -8.70 20.65 6.23
CA THR A 154 -8.72 21.65 7.31
C THR A 154 -7.35 22.18 7.69
N ASP A 155 -6.29 21.43 7.39
CA ASP A 155 -4.91 21.85 7.65
C ASP A 155 -4.41 22.90 6.63
N GLY A 156 -5.11 23.01 5.48
CA GLY A 156 -4.76 23.94 4.40
C GLY A 156 -3.53 23.52 3.58
N TYR A 157 -2.93 22.38 3.87
CA TYR A 157 -1.79 21.78 3.14
C TYR A 157 -1.91 20.25 3.15
N ILE A 158 -1.13 19.60 2.31
CA ILE A 158 -1.03 18.14 2.25
C ILE A 158 0.34 17.69 2.72
N GLU A 159 0.36 16.68 3.56
CA GLU A 159 1.57 15.98 4.01
C GLU A 159 1.53 14.52 3.60
N ILE A 160 2.68 14.01 3.17
CA ILE A 160 2.87 12.59 2.83
C ILE A 160 4.25 12.16 3.33
N GLY A 161 4.30 11.00 3.99
CA GLY A 161 5.55 10.44 4.53
C GLY A 161 6.28 9.54 3.53
N ARG A 162 5.56 8.72 2.77
CA ARG A 162 6.20 7.77 1.86
C ARG A 162 5.37 7.55 0.60
N LEU A 163 6.04 7.52 -0.54
CA LEU A 163 5.48 7.10 -1.82
C LEU A 163 5.94 5.67 -2.14
N GLY A 164 5.04 4.84 -2.61
CA GLY A 164 5.33 3.53 -3.17
C GLY A 164 4.97 3.45 -4.64
N VAL A 165 5.94 3.15 -5.48
CA VAL A 165 5.75 2.75 -6.89
C VAL A 165 6.23 1.30 -6.99
N TRP A 166 5.29 0.38 -7.03
CA TRP A 166 5.56 -1.02 -6.81
C TRP A 166 5.66 -1.80 -8.13
N SER A 167 6.85 -2.28 -8.43
CA SER A 167 6.96 -3.49 -9.25
C SER A 167 6.47 -4.67 -8.41
N GLY A 168 5.93 -5.70 -9.02
CA GLY A 168 5.38 -6.74 -8.17
C GLY A 168 5.32 -8.10 -8.84
N PHE A 169 5.07 -9.08 -8.01
CA PHE A 169 4.75 -10.44 -8.37
C PHE A 169 3.25 -10.67 -8.17
N GLN A 170 2.58 -11.12 -9.21
CA GLN A 170 1.19 -11.57 -9.18
C GLN A 170 1.15 -12.99 -9.74
N PRO A 171 0.80 -14.00 -8.92
CA PRO A 171 0.75 -15.38 -9.37
C PRO A 171 -0.43 -15.60 -10.32
N SER A 172 -0.34 -16.58 -11.22
CA SER A 172 -1.44 -16.98 -12.11
C SER A 172 -2.59 -17.65 -11.34
N LYS A 173 -2.27 -18.32 -10.24
CA LYS A 173 -3.24 -18.87 -9.28
C LYS A 173 -3.05 -18.18 -7.93
N ASN A 174 -4.16 -17.81 -7.31
CA ASN A 174 -4.14 -17.11 -6.03
C ASN A 174 -3.57 -18.00 -4.91
N ALA A 175 -3.25 -17.35 -3.77
CA ALA A 175 -2.94 -18.09 -2.56
C ALA A 175 -4.09 -19.02 -2.17
N VAL A 176 -3.77 -20.09 -1.47
CA VAL A 176 -4.75 -21.08 -1.00
C VAL A 176 -5.72 -20.44 -0.01
N TRP A 177 -6.95 -20.94 0.03
CA TRP A 177 -7.93 -20.54 1.04
C TRP A 177 -7.35 -20.73 2.45
N GLY A 178 -7.56 -19.75 3.31
CA GLY A 178 -7.01 -19.76 4.66
C GLY A 178 -5.93 -18.69 4.89
N ILE A 179 -5.91 -17.63 4.06
CA ILE A 179 -5.10 -16.44 4.37
C ILE A 179 -5.54 -15.92 5.72
N ASN A 180 -4.58 -15.80 6.64
CA ASN A 180 -4.82 -15.28 7.97
C ASN A 180 -4.38 -13.81 8.03
N HIS A 181 -5.34 -12.92 8.27
CA HIS A 181 -5.07 -11.53 8.62
C HIS A 181 -5.19 -11.37 10.14
N GLY A 182 -4.20 -10.79 10.76
CA GLY A 182 -4.16 -10.60 12.20
C GLY A 182 -3.56 -9.26 12.57
N TRP A 183 -3.57 -9.00 13.87
CA TRP A 183 -2.93 -7.85 14.50
C TRP A 183 -1.89 -8.35 15.50
N ASP A 184 -0.71 -7.77 15.46
CA ASP A 184 0.35 -7.96 16.46
C ASP A 184 0.38 -6.72 17.35
N ASP A 185 -0.17 -6.84 18.55
CA ASP A 185 -0.16 -5.76 19.54
C ASP A 185 1.14 -5.82 20.34
N GLN A 186 1.95 -4.80 20.17
CA GLN A 186 3.25 -4.65 20.83
C GLN A 186 3.20 -3.76 22.08
N SER A 187 1.99 -3.50 22.61
CA SER A 187 1.81 -2.74 23.85
C SER A 187 2.49 -3.44 25.02
N ASP A 188 3.16 -2.68 25.85
CA ASP A 188 3.84 -3.22 27.03
C ASP A 188 2.93 -3.12 28.26
N THR A 189 2.96 -4.14 29.09
CA THR A 189 2.13 -4.24 30.31
C THR A 189 3.01 -4.48 31.51
N ASN A 190 2.95 -3.56 32.49
CA ASN A 190 3.74 -3.65 33.71
C ASN A 190 2.81 -3.61 34.94
N PHE A 191 3.08 -4.50 35.92
CA PHE A 191 2.40 -4.45 37.21
C PHE A 191 3.12 -3.49 38.15
N SER A 192 2.39 -2.59 38.77
CA SER A 192 2.91 -1.80 39.89
C SER A 192 3.11 -2.68 41.14
N ILE A 193 3.88 -2.18 42.11
CA ILE A 193 4.10 -2.89 43.39
C ILE A 193 2.77 -3.12 44.13
N SER A 194 1.74 -2.27 43.91
CA SER A 194 0.40 -2.41 44.44
C SER A 194 -0.46 -3.44 43.71
N GLY A 195 0.04 -4.05 42.65
CA GLY A 195 -0.72 -5.00 41.82
C GLY A 195 -1.59 -4.35 40.74
N GLU A 196 -1.49 -3.04 40.53
CA GLU A 196 -2.21 -2.32 39.51
C GLU A 196 -1.52 -2.49 38.16
N LEU A 197 -2.31 -2.71 37.09
CA LEU A 197 -1.83 -2.94 35.74
C LEU A 197 -1.66 -1.61 34.99
N ASN A 198 -0.44 -1.30 34.60
CA ASN A 198 -0.11 -0.14 33.77
C ASN A 198 0.13 -0.60 32.32
N TYR A 199 -0.43 0.15 31.38
CA TYR A 199 -0.31 -0.11 29.94
C TYR A 199 0.50 0.99 29.26
N GLU A 200 1.54 0.61 28.53
CA GLU A 200 2.16 1.46 27.52
C GLU A 200 1.59 1.07 26.15
N LYS A 201 0.54 1.77 25.70
CA LYS A 201 -0.13 1.47 24.45
C LYS A 201 0.76 1.81 23.26
N ARG A 202 1.06 0.82 22.42
CA ARG A 202 1.74 0.99 21.15
C ARG A 202 0.78 0.71 20.00
N LYS A 203 1.10 1.20 18.79
CA LYS A 203 0.31 0.90 17.60
C LYS A 203 0.45 -0.58 17.27
N ALA A 204 -0.68 -1.28 17.15
CA ALA A 204 -0.71 -2.64 16.68
C ALA A 204 -0.34 -2.71 15.19
N LYS A 205 0.38 -3.74 14.78
CA LYS A 205 0.82 -3.98 13.39
C LYS A 205 -0.07 -5.02 12.73
N ARG A 206 -0.42 -4.78 11.46
CA ARG A 206 -1.12 -5.79 10.67
C ARG A 206 -0.16 -6.92 10.29
N THR A 207 -0.67 -8.14 10.28
CA THR A 207 0.07 -9.33 9.85
C THR A 207 -0.75 -10.10 8.83
N ALA A 208 -0.08 -10.71 7.86
CA ALA A 208 -0.71 -11.59 6.89
C ALA A 208 0.14 -12.86 6.72
N ASN A 209 -0.53 -14.03 6.82
CA ASN A 209 0.07 -15.32 6.54
C ASN A 209 -0.63 -15.91 5.31
N MET A 210 0.13 -16.33 4.32
CA MET A 210 -0.38 -16.85 3.08
C MET A 210 0.47 -18.02 2.58
N SER A 211 -0.18 -19.02 1.98
CA SER A 211 0.46 -20.13 1.30
C SER A 211 0.13 -20.11 -0.18
N PHE A 212 1.13 -20.35 -1.02
CA PHE A 212 1.01 -20.48 -2.46
C PHE A 212 1.36 -21.93 -2.82
N ASP A 213 0.36 -22.76 -3.13
CA ASP A 213 0.54 -24.21 -3.34
C ASP A 213 0.62 -24.61 -4.82
N PHE A 214 0.43 -23.66 -5.73
CA PHE A 214 0.32 -23.94 -7.16
C PHE A 214 1.19 -23.01 -8.02
N LEU A 215 2.40 -22.72 -7.56
CA LEU A 215 3.34 -21.92 -8.34
C LEU A 215 3.95 -22.78 -9.46
N THR A 216 3.93 -22.26 -10.68
CA THR A 216 4.72 -22.82 -11.77
C THR A 216 6.21 -22.67 -11.50
N ASP A 217 7.09 -23.43 -12.19
CA ASP A 217 8.54 -23.32 -12.00
C ASP A 217 9.05 -21.87 -12.26
N SER A 218 8.46 -21.16 -13.22
CA SER A 218 8.80 -19.76 -13.51
C SER A 218 8.40 -18.82 -12.39
N GLU A 219 7.17 -18.97 -11.88
CA GLU A 219 6.66 -18.16 -10.76
C GLU A 219 7.42 -18.44 -9.47
N ALA A 220 7.74 -19.72 -9.22
CA ALA A 220 8.54 -20.14 -8.08
C ALA A 220 9.93 -19.49 -8.09
N ASN A 221 10.59 -19.44 -9.24
CA ASN A 221 11.87 -18.75 -9.41
C ASN A 221 11.74 -17.24 -9.15
N THR A 222 10.67 -16.60 -9.65
CA THR A 222 10.40 -15.17 -9.40
C THR A 222 10.16 -14.89 -7.93
N MET A 223 9.37 -15.74 -7.25
CA MET A 223 9.10 -15.63 -5.83
C MET A 223 10.38 -15.86 -5.00
N TYR A 224 11.19 -16.85 -5.37
CA TYR A 224 12.48 -17.11 -4.72
C TYR A 224 13.41 -15.88 -4.81
N GLU A 225 13.51 -15.26 -5.99
CA GLU A 225 14.28 -14.04 -6.18
C GLU A 225 13.71 -12.85 -5.39
N LEU A 226 12.38 -12.73 -5.29
CA LEU A 226 11.73 -11.72 -4.46
C LEU A 226 12.15 -11.91 -2.99
N VAL A 227 12.00 -13.12 -2.47
CA VAL A 227 12.36 -13.45 -1.07
C VAL A 227 13.86 -13.24 -0.83
N ARG A 228 14.71 -13.67 -1.77
CA ARG A 228 16.17 -13.50 -1.66
C ARG A 228 16.58 -12.03 -1.61
N ARG A 229 15.96 -11.18 -2.45
CA ARG A 229 16.31 -9.75 -2.53
C ARG A 229 15.69 -8.91 -1.42
N SER A 230 14.46 -9.19 -1.04
CA SER A 230 13.80 -8.46 0.05
C SER A 230 14.38 -8.85 1.42
N GLY A 231 14.70 -10.12 1.62
CA GLY A 231 15.09 -10.63 2.94
C GLY A 231 14.03 -10.29 3.99
N THR A 232 14.44 -10.19 5.24
CA THR A 232 13.57 -9.78 6.37
C THR A 232 13.56 -8.27 6.60
N THR A 233 14.40 -7.53 5.88
CA THR A 233 14.55 -6.07 6.05
C THR A 233 14.00 -5.28 4.86
N GLY A 234 13.79 -5.91 3.71
CA GLY A 234 13.23 -5.29 2.52
C GLY A 234 11.79 -4.83 2.74
N GLU A 235 11.45 -3.71 2.10
CA GLU A 235 10.10 -3.16 2.09
C GLU A 235 9.29 -3.87 1.01
N VAL A 236 8.15 -4.45 1.38
CA VAL A 236 7.25 -5.18 0.50
C VAL A 236 5.84 -4.62 0.64
N MET A 237 5.12 -4.48 -0.46
CA MET A 237 3.71 -4.09 -0.45
C MET A 237 2.84 -5.33 -0.61
N TYR A 238 1.96 -5.57 0.33
CA TYR A 238 0.96 -6.63 0.29
C TYR A 238 -0.39 -6.07 -0.16
N ILE A 239 -0.94 -6.59 -1.25
CA ILE A 239 -2.25 -6.22 -1.79
C ILE A 239 -3.07 -7.51 -1.98
N PRO A 240 -4.09 -7.74 -1.13
CA PRO A 240 -4.81 -9.01 -1.13
C PRO A 240 -5.76 -9.21 -2.32
N ASP A 241 -6.41 -8.14 -2.79
CA ASP A 241 -7.32 -8.18 -3.95
C ASP A 241 -7.28 -6.86 -4.73
N PRO A 242 -6.49 -6.77 -5.80
CA PRO A 242 -6.39 -5.54 -6.57
C PRO A 242 -7.69 -5.14 -7.29
N ALA A 243 -8.68 -6.01 -7.39
CA ALA A 243 -9.99 -5.68 -7.95
C ALA A 243 -10.96 -5.08 -6.93
N ASP A 244 -10.72 -5.32 -5.64
CA ASP A 244 -11.51 -4.75 -4.54
C ASP A 244 -10.65 -3.79 -3.72
N MET A 245 -10.81 -2.49 -4.00
CA MET A 245 -10.02 -1.45 -3.32
C MET A 245 -10.39 -1.30 -1.84
N ALA A 246 -11.65 -1.52 -1.46
CA ALA A 246 -12.07 -1.45 -0.06
C ALA A 246 -11.40 -2.56 0.75
N TYR A 247 -11.39 -3.77 0.21
CA TYR A 247 -10.71 -4.90 0.81
C TYR A 247 -9.19 -4.68 0.86
N SER A 248 -8.60 -4.18 -0.23
CA SER A 248 -7.17 -3.92 -0.32
C SER A 248 -6.71 -2.79 0.60
N GLN A 249 -7.49 -1.75 0.80
CA GLN A 249 -7.17 -0.72 1.78
C GLN A 249 -7.25 -1.23 3.22
N ARG A 250 -8.21 -2.09 3.51
CA ARG A 250 -8.41 -2.63 4.87
C ARG A 250 -7.33 -3.63 5.26
N TYR A 251 -6.97 -4.55 4.38
CA TYR A 251 -6.08 -5.67 4.67
C TYR A 251 -4.69 -5.54 4.05
N GLY A 252 -4.55 -4.72 3.00
CA GLY A 252 -3.26 -4.45 2.39
C GLY A 252 -2.43 -3.50 3.23
N PHE A 253 -1.13 -3.68 3.21
CA PHE A 253 -0.19 -2.84 3.94
C PHE A 253 1.20 -2.87 3.34
N ARG A 254 1.96 -1.83 3.63
CA ARG A 254 3.39 -1.77 3.43
C ARG A 254 4.06 -2.50 4.59
N GLY A 255 4.86 -3.50 4.30
CA GLY A 255 5.43 -4.34 5.32
C GLY A 255 6.81 -4.87 4.99
N ARG A 256 7.22 -5.86 5.75
CA ARG A 256 8.41 -6.68 5.53
C ARG A 256 8.04 -8.16 5.63
N LEU A 257 8.87 -9.02 5.10
CA LEU A 257 8.73 -10.45 5.33
C LEU A 257 9.26 -10.78 6.72
N ARG A 258 8.39 -11.32 7.58
CA ARG A 258 8.77 -11.73 8.95
C ARG A 258 9.49 -13.07 8.92
N ARG A 259 9.03 -13.99 8.06
CA ARG A 259 9.60 -15.32 7.87
C ARG A 259 9.79 -15.58 6.38
N LEU A 260 10.97 -16.02 6.03
CA LEU A 260 11.29 -16.48 4.68
C LEU A 260 10.93 -17.96 4.60
N GLY A 261 9.78 -18.27 4.00
CA GLY A 261 9.38 -19.66 3.77
C GLY A 261 10.30 -20.33 2.76
N ALA A 262 10.61 -21.60 2.99
CA ALA A 262 11.32 -22.39 2.01
C ALA A 262 10.43 -22.65 0.79
N LEU A 263 11.03 -22.61 -0.39
CA LEU A 263 10.38 -23.07 -1.61
C LEU A 263 10.47 -24.60 -1.64
N GLU A 264 9.32 -25.26 -1.72
CA GLU A 264 9.22 -26.70 -1.77
C GLU A 264 8.65 -27.14 -3.14
N LYS A 265 9.32 -28.04 -3.81
CA LYS A 265 8.84 -28.64 -5.06
C LYS A 265 8.04 -29.88 -4.74
N THR A 266 6.71 -29.78 -4.84
CA THR A 266 5.78 -30.86 -4.46
C THR A 266 5.51 -31.82 -5.61
N SER A 267 5.61 -31.37 -6.86
CA SER A 267 5.41 -32.19 -8.06
C SER A 267 6.12 -31.58 -9.27
N ILE A 268 5.95 -32.22 -10.44
CA ILE A 268 6.42 -31.65 -11.70
C ILE A 268 5.63 -30.37 -11.97
N ASP A 269 6.38 -29.24 -12.11
CA ASP A 269 5.82 -27.89 -12.36
C ASP A 269 4.80 -27.41 -11.31
N VAL A 270 4.91 -27.94 -10.07
CA VAL A 270 4.11 -27.48 -8.92
C VAL A 270 5.02 -27.24 -7.73
N ASN A 271 5.04 -26.00 -7.27
CA ASN A 271 5.85 -25.57 -6.14
C ASN A 271 4.97 -24.90 -5.09
N THR A 272 5.36 -25.01 -3.83
CA THR A 272 4.68 -24.41 -2.68
C THR A 272 5.62 -23.50 -1.92
N GLN A 273 5.07 -22.39 -1.41
CA GLN A 273 5.82 -21.48 -0.55
C GLN A 273 4.88 -20.77 0.41
N GLU A 274 5.24 -20.77 1.69
CA GLU A 274 4.56 -20.02 2.73
C GLU A 274 5.27 -18.69 2.99
N ILE A 275 4.51 -17.61 3.11
CA ILE A 275 5.03 -16.26 3.38
C ILE A 275 4.27 -15.66 4.54
N GLN A 276 5.00 -15.04 5.45
CA GLN A 276 4.47 -14.23 6.52
C GLN A 276 4.95 -12.79 6.36
N ALA A 277 4.01 -11.86 6.22
CA ALA A 277 4.26 -10.42 6.14
C ALA A 277 3.80 -9.71 7.41
N GLU A 278 4.53 -8.66 7.80
CA GLU A 278 4.26 -7.80 8.95
C GLU A 278 4.36 -6.34 8.53
N GLU A 279 3.41 -5.52 8.97
CA GLU A 279 3.34 -4.09 8.66
C GLU A 279 4.54 -3.31 9.20
N LEU A 280 5.02 -2.34 8.41
CA LEU A 280 5.96 -1.29 8.82
C LEU A 280 5.16 -0.04 9.17
N ILE A 281 5.25 0.40 10.42
CA ILE A 281 4.60 1.62 10.94
C ILE A 281 5.61 2.77 10.99
#